data_7394ee37b26616df9ea1877285223078
#
_entry.id   7394ee37b26616df9ea1877285223078
#
_cell.length_a   1.000
_cell.length_b   1.000
_cell.length_c   1.000
_cell.angle_alpha   90.00
_cell.angle_beta   90.00
_cell.angle_gamma   90.00
#
_symmetry.space_group_name_H-M   'P 1'
#
loop_
_entity.id
_entity.type
_entity.pdbx_description
1 polymer ?
#
loop_
_entity_poly.entity_id
_entity_poly.type
_entity_poly.pdbx_seq_one_letter_code
_entity_poly.pdbx_strand_id
1 'polypeptide(L)'
;MKPKTIAILVIILCVCMVLAALALILWNMPKKQPGDVETLQTSSVFSSEPSAVEPDREQAYEGELPAAALAPEAPRAQETPSTAAQSTQLAEQILSSMTLDEKLWQLFFVAPEALTGEEAVTESSDALQQALAEKPVGGVILFARNLISREQTVSLLADVKSASRLAPFLGVDEEGGTVSRVGANSAMGVTQLQDMSVYGASGDASALYGDLYNLAQSLNTLGFNVDFAPVADVTTGSDENPMKLRSFSSDPERCASMVSVSVGALQDGGVAACLKHFPGYGTATADDHNGSVSLDRTLEQLEQTEFVPFSAGIDKGAYFVMVSHLSVPAVTGDDTPADLSEKLVTELLRNTLHFQNIVITDAQNMGSIAQNYTSAEAAVAALRAGVDMVLMPQDLQEAYDGVTKAIADGVLTEDRIDRSVLRILNVKIQLGLLSEAPQPAE
;
A
#
# COMPACT_ATOMS: atom_id res chain seq x y z
N MET A 1 -9.40 51.41 20.94
CA MET A 1 -9.56 50.39 19.86
C MET A 1 -10.06 49.08 20.49
N LYS A 2 -11.03 48.42 19.87
CA LYS A 2 -11.55 47.16 20.41
C LYS A 2 -10.45 46.07 20.30
N PRO A 3 -10.35 45.15 21.26
CA PRO A 3 -9.26 44.13 21.27
C PRO A 3 -9.16 43.31 19.98
N LYS A 4 -10.27 43.04 19.29
CA LYS A 4 -10.28 42.39 17.97
C LYS A 4 -9.53 43.19 16.87
N THR A 5 -9.60 44.54 16.92
CA THR A 5 -8.91 45.40 15.93
C THR A 5 -7.41 45.41 16.14
N ILE A 6 -6.95 45.27 17.37
CA ILE A 6 -5.49 45.18 17.70
C ILE A 6 -4.95 43.82 17.22
N ALA A 7 -5.66 42.72 17.42
CA ALA A 7 -5.25 41.38 16.96
C ALA A 7 -5.12 41.32 15.43
N ILE A 8 -6.06 41.91 14.69
CA ILE A 8 -6.00 41.95 13.22
C ILE A 8 -4.80 42.78 12.75
N LEU A 9 -4.51 43.92 13.38
CA LEU A 9 -3.36 44.75 13.04
C LEU A 9 -2.02 44.05 13.31
N VAL A 10 -1.93 43.24 14.37
CA VAL A 10 -0.73 42.45 14.69
C VAL A 10 -0.52 41.35 13.65
N ILE A 11 -1.59 40.66 13.24
CA ILE A 11 -1.51 39.62 12.21
C ILE A 11 -1.07 40.20 10.86
N ILE A 12 -1.62 41.34 10.45
CA ILE A 12 -1.22 42.05 9.22
C ILE A 12 0.25 42.46 9.27
N LEU A 13 0.72 42.95 10.41
CA LEU A 13 2.13 43.36 10.59
C LEU A 13 3.09 42.16 10.50
N CYS A 14 2.70 40.99 11.08
CA CYS A 14 3.49 39.76 10.99
C CYS A 14 3.56 39.25 9.55
N VAL A 15 2.45 39.26 8.83
CA VAL A 15 2.42 38.82 7.41
C VAL A 15 3.28 39.76 6.55
N CYS A 16 3.22 41.07 6.75
CA CYS A 16 4.09 42.01 6.03
C CYS A 16 5.59 41.78 6.32
N MET A 17 5.95 41.47 7.58
CA MET A 17 7.34 41.15 7.91
C MET A 17 7.83 39.86 7.25
N VAL A 18 7.01 38.82 7.18
CA VAL A 18 7.36 37.58 6.49
C VAL A 18 7.54 37.80 4.99
N LEU A 19 6.65 38.58 4.36
CA LEU A 19 6.75 38.89 2.93
C LEU A 19 7.98 39.74 2.62
N ALA A 20 8.35 40.68 3.50
CA ALA A 20 9.57 41.50 3.36
C ALA A 20 10.84 40.63 3.50
N ALA A 21 10.86 39.66 4.42
CA ALA A 21 11.97 38.72 4.57
C ALA A 21 12.14 37.81 3.34
N LEU A 22 11.03 37.30 2.81
CA LEU A 22 11.03 36.49 1.57
C LEU A 22 11.54 37.31 0.37
N ALA A 23 11.12 38.57 0.22
CA ALA A 23 11.59 39.47 -0.83
C ALA A 23 13.10 39.73 -0.74
N LEU A 24 13.64 39.87 0.47
CA LEU A 24 15.10 40.05 0.72
C LEU A 24 15.89 38.79 0.38
N ILE A 25 15.36 37.61 0.68
CA ILE A 25 15.97 36.31 0.31
C ILE A 25 16.01 36.16 -1.22
N LEU A 26 14.90 36.43 -1.91
CA LEU A 26 14.82 36.36 -3.38
C LEU A 26 15.71 37.42 -4.06
N TRP A 27 15.89 38.60 -3.46
CA TRP A 27 16.79 39.66 -3.97
C TRP A 27 18.26 39.25 -3.90
N ASN A 28 18.65 38.51 -2.86
CA ASN A 28 20.03 38.07 -2.63
C ASN A 28 20.39 36.75 -3.27
N MET A 29 19.47 36.09 -3.99
CA MET A 29 19.81 34.92 -4.77
C MET A 29 20.73 35.27 -5.94
N PRO A 30 21.81 34.53 -6.19
CA PRO A 30 22.72 34.79 -7.29
C PRO A 30 21.97 34.64 -8.61
N LYS A 31 21.86 35.74 -9.35
CA LYS A 31 21.26 35.73 -10.69
C LYS A 31 22.22 34.99 -11.62
N LYS A 32 21.83 33.81 -12.14
CA LYS A 32 22.54 33.15 -13.22
C LYS A 32 22.55 34.08 -14.43
N GLN A 33 23.76 34.49 -14.84
CA GLN A 33 23.94 35.16 -16.15
C GLN A 33 23.85 34.12 -17.29
N PRO A 34 23.26 34.47 -18.41
CA PRO A 34 23.27 33.62 -19.61
C PRO A 34 24.60 33.82 -20.34
N GLY A 35 25.41 32.78 -20.42
CA GLY A 35 26.57 32.75 -21.30
C GLY A 35 27.85 32.32 -20.64
N ASP A 36 28.13 31.05 -20.54
CA ASP A 36 29.48 30.46 -20.63
C ASP A 36 29.31 29.02 -21.09
N VAL A 37 29.42 28.89 -22.43
CA VAL A 37 29.60 27.60 -23.10
C VAL A 37 31.12 27.41 -23.19
N GLU A 38 31.68 26.60 -22.28
CA GLU A 38 33.04 26.13 -22.42
C GLU A 38 33.15 25.13 -23.56
N THR A 39 33.75 25.61 -24.64
CA THR A 39 34.21 24.81 -25.79
C THR A 39 35.42 23.99 -25.35
N LEU A 40 35.24 22.71 -25.14
CA LEU A 40 36.36 21.76 -25.06
C LEU A 40 36.94 21.56 -26.47
N GLN A 41 38.17 22.07 -26.63
CA GLN A 41 38.99 21.87 -27.82
C GLN A 41 39.39 20.39 -27.92
N THR A 42 38.97 19.76 -28.98
CA THR A 42 39.50 18.50 -29.46
C THR A 42 40.81 18.71 -30.19
N SER A 43 41.89 18.22 -29.64
CA SER A 43 43.16 18.10 -30.37
C SER A 43 43.13 16.82 -31.22
N SER A 44 43.11 17.04 -32.53
CA SER A 44 43.34 16.03 -33.57
C SER A 44 44.78 15.57 -33.60
N VAL A 45 45.05 14.26 -33.66
CA VAL A 45 46.20 13.74 -34.42
C VAL A 45 45.92 12.29 -34.83
N PHE A 46 46.12 12.07 -36.10
CA PHE A 46 46.40 10.93 -36.93
C PHE A 46 45.27 10.16 -37.63
N SER A 47 45.32 10.46 -38.92
CA SER A 47 44.71 9.75 -40.04
C SER A 47 45.50 8.44 -40.34
N SER A 48 44.77 7.38 -40.68
CA SER A 48 45.15 6.45 -41.76
C SER A 48 43.90 5.64 -42.16
N GLU A 49 43.49 5.81 -43.41
CA GLU A 49 42.48 5.04 -44.14
C GLU A 49 43.14 3.76 -44.77
N PRO A 50 42.36 2.93 -45.49
CA PRO A 50 41.81 1.67 -44.98
C PRO A 50 42.39 0.47 -45.73
N SER A 51 42.28 -0.71 -45.14
CA SER A 51 42.52 -1.95 -45.91
C SER A 51 41.30 -2.86 -45.74
N ALA A 52 40.67 -3.12 -46.86
CA ALA A 52 39.60 -4.09 -47.01
C ALA A 52 40.10 -5.52 -46.83
N VAL A 53 39.40 -6.31 -46.02
CA VAL A 53 39.47 -7.77 -46.10
C VAL A 53 38.02 -8.26 -45.96
N GLU A 54 37.63 -9.05 -46.94
CA GLU A 54 36.34 -9.73 -47.09
C GLU A 54 36.08 -10.80 -46.02
N PRO A 55 34.85 -11.32 -45.96
CA PRO A 55 34.34 -12.04 -44.77
C PRO A 55 34.66 -13.53 -44.76
N ASP A 56 35.02 -14.08 -43.65
CA ASP A 56 35.04 -15.54 -43.45
C ASP A 56 34.29 -15.97 -42.19
N ARG A 57 33.20 -16.71 -42.48
CA ARG A 57 32.59 -17.79 -41.71
C ARG A 57 32.01 -17.50 -40.33
N GLU A 58 30.67 -17.65 -40.35
CA GLU A 58 29.85 -18.18 -39.24
C GLU A 58 30.63 -19.17 -38.34
N GLN A 59 30.80 -18.80 -37.11
CA GLN A 59 30.83 -19.75 -36.00
C GLN A 59 29.71 -19.34 -35.04
N ALA A 60 28.62 -20.12 -35.08
CA ALA A 60 27.59 -20.12 -34.06
C ALA A 60 28.24 -20.40 -32.69
N TYR A 61 28.23 -19.40 -31.83
CA TYR A 61 28.51 -19.58 -30.43
C TYR A 61 27.23 -20.14 -29.78
N GLU A 62 27.10 -21.47 -29.74
CA GLU A 62 26.23 -22.13 -28.80
C GLU A 62 26.89 -22.01 -27.40
N GLY A 63 26.66 -20.87 -26.78
CA GLY A 63 26.90 -20.67 -25.36
C GLY A 63 25.57 -20.71 -24.65
N GLU A 64 25.22 -21.83 -24.04
CA GLU A 64 24.19 -21.87 -23.01
C GLU A 64 24.51 -20.78 -22.00
N LEU A 65 23.59 -19.82 -21.87
CA LEU A 65 23.58 -18.89 -20.72
C LEU A 65 23.57 -19.77 -19.46
N PRO A 66 24.48 -19.56 -18.50
CA PRO A 66 24.40 -20.27 -17.26
C PRO A 66 23.04 -19.93 -16.64
N ALA A 67 22.23 -20.96 -16.42
CA ALA A 67 21.01 -20.86 -15.64
C ALA A 67 21.37 -20.11 -14.36
N ALA A 68 20.77 -18.94 -14.16
CA ALA A 68 20.89 -18.21 -12.91
C ALA A 68 20.57 -19.22 -11.81
N ALA A 69 21.55 -19.49 -10.96
CA ALA A 69 21.36 -20.32 -9.80
C ALA A 69 20.34 -19.61 -8.92
N LEU A 70 19.08 -20.01 -9.06
CA LEU A 70 18.03 -19.69 -8.12
C LEU A 70 18.58 -20.12 -6.75
N ALA A 71 18.63 -19.18 -5.82
CA ALA A 71 18.88 -19.50 -4.42
C ALA A 71 17.96 -20.68 -4.04
N PRO A 72 18.43 -21.67 -3.27
CA PRO A 72 17.61 -22.80 -2.93
C PRO A 72 16.32 -22.28 -2.27
N GLU A 73 15.18 -22.52 -2.89
CA GLU A 73 13.87 -22.32 -2.24
C GLU A 73 13.95 -23.03 -0.89
N ALA A 74 13.90 -22.25 0.19
CA ALA A 74 13.56 -22.82 1.47
C ALA A 74 12.21 -23.54 1.26
N PRO A 75 12.09 -24.82 1.66
CA PRO A 75 10.88 -25.56 1.41
C PRO A 75 9.74 -24.82 2.11
N ARG A 76 8.94 -24.07 1.33
CA ARG A 76 7.62 -23.64 1.76
C ARG A 76 6.92 -24.92 2.19
N ALA A 77 6.54 -25.01 3.46
CA ALA A 77 5.71 -26.13 3.90
C ALA A 77 4.53 -26.16 2.94
N GLN A 78 4.52 -27.11 2.01
CA GLN A 78 3.37 -27.33 1.16
C GLN A 78 2.23 -27.65 2.11
N GLU A 79 1.30 -26.70 2.24
CA GLU A 79 0.06 -26.96 2.98
C GLU A 79 -0.53 -28.23 2.37
N THR A 80 -0.59 -29.26 3.18
CA THR A 80 -1.26 -30.48 2.76
C THR A 80 -2.71 -30.13 2.48
N PRO A 81 -3.38 -30.73 1.48
CA PRO A 81 -4.79 -30.44 1.18
C PRO A 81 -5.73 -30.50 2.39
N SER A 82 -5.33 -31.22 3.45
CA SER A 82 -6.04 -31.27 4.73
C SER A 82 -5.96 -29.95 5.53
N THR A 83 -4.85 -29.22 5.46
CA THR A 83 -4.68 -27.95 6.19
C THR A 83 -5.50 -26.82 5.57
N ALA A 84 -5.49 -26.68 4.24
CA ALA A 84 -6.31 -25.68 3.55
C ALA A 84 -7.82 -25.94 3.73
N ALA A 85 -8.26 -27.20 3.66
CA ALA A 85 -9.65 -27.57 3.93
C ALA A 85 -10.06 -27.27 5.38
N GLN A 86 -9.17 -27.52 6.35
CA GLN A 86 -9.40 -27.22 7.76
C GLN A 86 -9.49 -25.69 8.01
N SER A 87 -8.62 -24.89 7.37
CA SER A 87 -8.67 -23.43 7.46
C SER A 87 -9.98 -22.89 6.91
N THR A 88 -10.43 -23.37 5.76
CA THR A 88 -11.72 -22.97 5.16
C THR A 88 -12.89 -23.35 6.07
N GLN A 89 -12.90 -24.56 6.62
CA GLN A 89 -13.94 -25.01 7.55
C GLN A 89 -13.98 -24.16 8.82
N LEU A 90 -12.82 -23.79 9.38
CA LEU A 90 -12.75 -22.91 10.55
C LEU A 90 -13.29 -21.51 10.21
N ALA A 91 -12.93 -20.95 9.06
CA ALA A 91 -13.43 -19.65 8.63
C ALA A 91 -14.97 -19.66 8.47
N GLU A 92 -15.54 -20.71 7.89
CA GLU A 92 -16.99 -20.87 7.77
C GLU A 92 -17.69 -21.03 9.13
N GLN A 93 -17.09 -21.76 10.06
CA GLN A 93 -17.59 -21.88 11.44
C GLN A 93 -17.59 -20.54 12.16
N ILE A 94 -16.51 -19.76 12.07
CA ILE A 94 -16.44 -18.42 12.65
C ILE A 94 -17.51 -17.53 12.01
N LEU A 95 -17.56 -17.46 10.69
CA LEU A 95 -18.54 -16.66 9.94
C LEU A 95 -19.98 -16.96 10.37
N SER A 96 -20.33 -18.24 10.52
CA SER A 96 -21.67 -18.66 10.93
C SER A 96 -22.04 -18.26 12.37
N SER A 97 -21.03 -18.00 13.23
CA SER A 97 -21.22 -17.57 14.61
C SER A 97 -21.25 -16.05 14.77
N MET A 98 -20.95 -15.28 13.72
CA MET A 98 -20.92 -13.82 13.74
C MET A 98 -22.31 -13.23 13.54
N THR A 99 -22.59 -12.17 14.29
CA THR A 99 -23.71 -11.28 14.01
C THR A 99 -23.43 -10.45 12.77
N LEU A 100 -24.48 -9.89 12.14
CA LEU A 100 -24.31 -8.96 11.01
C LEU A 100 -23.44 -7.76 11.41
N ASP A 101 -23.65 -7.21 12.59
CA ASP A 101 -22.87 -6.10 13.13
C ASP A 101 -21.36 -6.43 13.18
N GLU A 102 -20.99 -7.58 13.74
CA GLU A 102 -19.59 -8.02 13.77
C GLU A 102 -19.01 -8.23 12.37
N LYS A 103 -19.79 -8.76 11.43
CA LYS A 103 -19.36 -8.91 10.03
C LYS A 103 -19.07 -7.56 9.39
N LEU A 104 -19.92 -6.56 9.65
CA LEU A 104 -19.76 -5.22 9.10
C LEU A 104 -18.50 -4.54 9.64
N TRP A 105 -18.24 -4.63 10.94
CA TRP A 105 -17.02 -4.05 11.50
C TRP A 105 -15.73 -4.69 10.93
N GLN A 106 -15.75 -5.96 10.55
CA GLN A 106 -14.59 -6.60 9.90
C GLN A 106 -14.22 -5.97 8.54
N LEU A 107 -15.12 -5.24 7.90
CA LEU A 107 -14.86 -4.59 6.61
C LEU A 107 -14.03 -3.30 6.74
N PHE A 108 -13.75 -2.82 7.94
CA PHE A 108 -13.02 -1.57 8.16
C PHE A 108 -11.61 -1.80 8.69
N PHE A 109 -10.65 -1.09 8.10
CA PHE A 109 -9.27 -1.00 8.54
C PHE A 109 -9.00 0.47 8.89
N VAL A 110 -8.74 0.78 10.16
CA VAL A 110 -8.79 2.17 10.65
C VAL A 110 -7.56 2.55 11.45
N ALA A 111 -7.25 3.84 11.54
CA ALA A 111 -6.34 4.36 12.54
C ALA A 111 -7.04 4.36 13.92
N PRO A 112 -6.33 4.11 15.04
CA PRO A 112 -6.95 4.03 16.36
C PRO A 112 -7.63 5.34 16.78
N GLU A 113 -7.21 6.48 16.24
CA GLU A 113 -7.82 7.78 16.45
C GLU A 113 -9.29 7.83 15.98
N ALA A 114 -9.63 7.07 14.93
CA ALA A 114 -11.02 6.99 14.44
C ALA A 114 -11.95 6.27 15.45
N LEU A 115 -11.40 5.52 16.38
CA LEU A 115 -12.14 4.83 17.43
C LEU A 115 -12.30 5.68 18.71
N THR A 116 -11.30 6.51 19.02
CA THR A 116 -11.23 7.25 20.28
C THR A 116 -11.55 8.75 20.14
N GLY A 117 -11.33 9.32 18.96
CA GLY A 117 -11.39 10.77 18.74
C GLY A 117 -10.17 11.54 19.26
N GLU A 118 -9.11 10.85 19.69
CA GLU A 118 -7.85 11.45 20.13
C GLU A 118 -7.03 11.92 18.92
N GLU A 119 -6.08 12.86 19.12
CA GLU A 119 -5.20 13.32 18.04
C GLU A 119 -4.09 12.30 17.71
N ALA A 120 -3.60 11.59 18.73
CA ALA A 120 -2.62 10.52 18.59
C ALA A 120 -2.77 9.51 19.72
N VAL A 121 -3.02 8.26 19.36
CA VAL A 121 -3.12 7.14 20.29
C VAL A 121 -1.74 6.49 20.41
N THR A 122 -1.11 6.63 21.58
CA THR A 122 0.22 6.06 21.86
C THR A 122 0.20 4.99 22.95
N GLU A 123 -0.91 4.83 23.64
CA GLU A 123 -1.10 3.81 24.67
C GLU A 123 -2.56 3.34 24.69
N SER A 124 -2.81 2.19 25.27
CA SER A 124 -4.16 1.63 25.38
C SER A 124 -4.91 2.31 26.51
N SER A 125 -5.89 3.15 26.17
CA SER A 125 -6.83 3.74 27.11
C SER A 125 -8.07 2.85 27.30
N ASP A 126 -8.81 3.05 28.41
CA ASP A 126 -10.10 2.39 28.61
C ASP A 126 -11.08 2.68 27.46
N ALA A 127 -11.00 3.90 26.88
CA ALA A 127 -11.80 4.30 25.74
C ALA A 127 -11.48 3.48 24.48
N LEU A 128 -10.19 3.24 24.19
CA LEU A 128 -9.77 2.40 23.06
C LEU A 128 -10.20 0.95 23.27
N GLN A 129 -10.01 0.39 24.46
CA GLN A 129 -10.41 -0.97 24.77
C GLN A 129 -11.92 -1.17 24.62
N GLN A 130 -12.72 -0.24 25.16
CA GLN A 130 -14.16 -0.28 25.01
C GLN A 130 -14.59 -0.15 23.55
N ALA A 131 -13.99 0.79 22.80
CA ALA A 131 -14.30 0.97 21.38
C ALA A 131 -13.98 -0.28 20.53
N LEU A 132 -12.86 -0.97 20.79
CA LEU A 132 -12.51 -2.22 20.10
C LEU A 132 -13.41 -3.40 20.49
N ALA A 133 -13.91 -3.43 21.73
CA ALA A 133 -14.89 -4.43 22.16
C ALA A 133 -16.27 -4.23 21.52
N GLU A 134 -16.71 -2.98 21.38
CA GLU A 134 -17.99 -2.61 20.77
C GLU A 134 -17.94 -2.59 19.24
N LYS A 135 -16.81 -2.24 18.66
CA LYS A 135 -16.57 -2.10 17.22
C LYS A 135 -15.37 -2.98 16.82
N PRO A 136 -15.56 -4.30 16.69
CA PRO A 136 -14.48 -5.23 16.39
C PRO A 136 -14.00 -5.07 14.94
N VAL A 137 -13.31 -3.95 14.65
CA VAL A 137 -12.81 -3.61 13.31
C VAL A 137 -11.89 -4.70 12.76
N GLY A 138 -11.89 -4.88 11.43
CA GLY A 138 -11.08 -5.88 10.75
C GLY A 138 -9.59 -5.64 10.88
N GLY A 139 -9.15 -4.39 10.97
CA GLY A 139 -7.74 -4.03 11.15
C GLY A 139 -7.52 -2.64 11.74
N VAL A 140 -6.33 -2.45 12.32
CA VAL A 140 -5.84 -1.18 12.87
C VAL A 140 -4.48 -0.86 12.24
N ILE A 141 -4.34 0.32 11.60
CA ILE A 141 -3.10 0.83 11.04
C ILE A 141 -2.46 1.86 11.96
N LEU A 142 -1.15 1.73 12.21
CA LEU A 142 -0.38 2.72 12.97
C LEU A 142 0.51 3.56 12.05
N PHE A 143 0.63 4.83 12.40
CA PHE A 143 1.50 5.80 11.74
C PHE A 143 2.63 6.26 12.67
N ALA A 144 3.58 7.03 12.14
CA ALA A 144 4.71 7.53 12.92
C ALA A 144 4.30 8.23 14.24
N ARG A 145 3.13 8.90 14.27
CA ARG A 145 2.60 9.57 15.47
C ARG A 145 2.24 8.61 16.61
N ASN A 146 2.01 7.33 16.30
CA ASN A 146 1.66 6.30 17.26
C ASN A 146 2.90 5.56 17.83
N LEU A 147 4.06 5.73 17.19
CA LEU A 147 5.27 4.94 17.42
C LEU A 147 6.30 5.75 18.21
N ILE A 148 6.31 5.62 19.53
CA ILE A 148 7.20 6.37 20.43
C ILE A 148 8.47 5.58 20.73
N SER A 149 8.36 4.34 21.19
CA SER A 149 9.45 3.41 21.44
C SER A 149 9.05 1.98 21.15
N ARG A 150 10.04 1.10 21.06
CA ARG A 150 9.81 -0.33 20.85
C ARG A 150 8.87 -0.91 21.90
N GLU A 151 9.13 -0.66 23.18
CA GLU A 151 8.37 -1.19 24.30
C GLU A 151 6.94 -0.67 24.31
N GLN A 152 6.77 0.62 24.06
CA GLN A 152 5.45 1.25 23.96
C GLN A 152 4.65 0.65 22.79
N THR A 153 5.27 0.50 21.62
CA THR A 153 4.60 -0.06 20.42
C THR A 153 4.18 -1.51 20.64
N VAL A 154 5.04 -2.35 21.24
CA VAL A 154 4.71 -3.74 21.57
C VAL A 154 3.52 -3.80 22.54
N SER A 155 3.51 -2.95 23.58
CA SER A 155 2.40 -2.90 24.53
C SER A 155 1.09 -2.48 23.86
N LEU A 156 1.12 -1.39 23.08
CA LEU A 156 -0.07 -0.89 22.38
C LEU A 156 -0.66 -1.94 21.43
N LEU A 157 0.18 -2.59 20.61
CA LEU A 157 -0.30 -3.61 19.65
C LEU A 157 -0.82 -4.87 20.36
N ALA A 158 -0.21 -5.28 21.47
CA ALA A 158 -0.69 -6.39 22.29
C ALA A 158 -2.07 -6.09 22.90
N ASP A 159 -2.25 -4.88 23.42
CA ASP A 159 -3.52 -4.44 24.02
C ASP A 159 -4.63 -4.33 22.96
N VAL A 160 -4.34 -3.73 21.79
CA VAL A 160 -5.28 -3.67 20.66
C VAL A 160 -5.70 -5.07 20.23
N LYS A 161 -4.75 -6.00 20.12
CA LYS A 161 -5.05 -7.39 19.76
C LYS A 161 -5.96 -8.08 20.78
N SER A 162 -5.74 -7.85 22.07
CA SER A 162 -6.47 -8.52 23.16
C SER A 162 -7.84 -7.91 23.44
N ALA A 163 -8.06 -6.63 23.08
CA ALA A 163 -9.31 -5.93 23.32
C ALA A 163 -10.44 -6.38 22.37
N SER A 164 -10.12 -6.97 21.26
CA SER A 164 -11.07 -7.38 20.22
C SER A 164 -11.35 -8.88 20.28
N ARG A 165 -12.62 -9.29 20.22
CA ARG A 165 -13.02 -10.71 20.16
C ARG A 165 -12.45 -11.44 18.94
N LEU A 166 -12.34 -10.75 17.83
CA LEU A 166 -11.68 -11.20 16.59
C LEU A 166 -10.41 -10.40 16.44
N ALA A 167 -9.25 -11.01 16.65
CA ALA A 167 -7.98 -10.32 16.53
C ALA A 167 -7.89 -9.51 15.23
N PRO A 168 -7.66 -8.17 15.29
CA PRO A 168 -7.57 -7.34 14.10
C PRO A 168 -6.26 -7.60 13.35
N PHE A 169 -6.24 -7.28 12.06
CA PHE A 169 -4.99 -7.01 11.39
C PHE A 169 -4.30 -5.80 12.04
N LEU A 170 -2.99 -5.84 12.18
CA LEU A 170 -2.18 -4.76 12.74
C LEU A 170 -1.19 -4.32 11.66
N GLY A 171 -1.52 -3.19 11.02
CA GLY A 171 -0.87 -2.74 9.79
C GLY A 171 0.05 -1.54 9.99
N VAL A 172 0.99 -1.41 9.08
CA VAL A 172 1.91 -0.26 8.95
C VAL A 172 2.31 -0.08 7.49
N ASP A 173 2.72 1.14 7.10
CA ASP A 173 3.42 1.40 5.84
C ASP A 173 4.93 1.39 6.11
N GLU A 174 5.59 0.29 5.83
CA GLU A 174 7.03 0.15 5.98
C GLU A 174 7.66 -0.26 4.65
N GLU A 175 7.47 0.58 3.62
CA GLU A 175 7.98 0.32 2.26
C GLU A 175 9.51 0.32 2.19
N GLY A 176 10.15 1.01 3.13
CA GLY A 176 11.55 1.40 3.09
C GLY A 176 11.77 2.81 2.52
N GLY A 177 13.00 3.29 2.55
CA GLY A 177 13.37 4.60 2.01
C GLY A 177 12.54 5.74 2.59
N THR A 178 11.84 6.46 1.72
CA THR A 178 11.04 7.63 2.08
C THR A 178 9.75 7.29 2.82
N VAL A 179 9.22 6.08 2.65
CA VAL A 179 8.01 5.60 3.35
C VAL A 179 8.38 4.50 4.33
N SER A 180 8.80 4.93 5.50
CA SER A 180 9.24 4.06 6.60
C SER A 180 8.76 4.69 7.91
N ARG A 181 7.91 3.99 8.65
CA ARG A 181 7.35 4.47 9.92
C ARG A 181 8.11 3.89 11.10
N VAL A 182 8.53 2.64 10.97
CA VAL A 182 9.25 1.88 12.00
C VAL A 182 10.76 2.05 11.84
N GLY A 183 11.32 1.76 10.67
CA GLY A 183 12.76 1.83 10.41
C GLY A 183 13.32 3.24 10.51
N ALA A 184 12.56 4.28 10.11
CA ALA A 184 12.97 5.67 10.25
C ALA A 184 12.98 6.17 11.72
N ASN A 185 12.32 5.46 12.64
CA ASN A 185 12.34 5.78 14.06
C ASN A 185 13.41 4.96 14.79
N SER A 186 14.53 5.60 15.14
CA SER A 186 15.67 4.93 15.80
C SER A 186 15.30 4.28 17.15
N ALA A 187 14.22 4.73 17.81
CA ALA A 187 13.73 4.14 19.06
C ALA A 187 13.09 2.75 18.87
N MET A 188 12.78 2.36 17.63
CA MET A 188 12.27 1.02 17.31
C MET A 188 13.37 -0.05 17.27
N GLY A 189 14.64 0.34 17.06
CA GLY A 189 15.75 -0.60 16.91
C GLY A 189 15.61 -1.51 15.68
N VAL A 190 14.95 -1.02 14.62
CA VAL A 190 14.75 -1.69 13.34
C VAL A 190 15.58 -0.99 12.29
N THR A 191 16.23 -1.74 11.40
CA THR A 191 17.03 -1.16 10.32
C THR A 191 16.11 -0.55 9.26
N GLN A 192 16.30 0.74 8.98
CA GLN A 192 15.65 1.39 7.85
C GLN A 192 16.24 0.87 6.53
N LEU A 193 15.37 0.40 5.64
CA LEU A 193 15.78 0.00 4.30
C LEU A 193 16.03 1.21 3.40
N GLN A 194 16.72 0.99 2.28
CA GLN A 194 16.89 1.99 1.24
C GLN A 194 15.61 2.16 0.42
N ASP A 195 15.56 3.20 -0.43
CA ASP A 195 14.50 3.35 -1.42
C ASP A 195 14.46 2.11 -2.34
N MET A 196 13.25 1.67 -2.71
CA MET A 196 13.08 0.47 -3.55
C MET A 196 13.69 0.64 -4.94
N SER A 197 13.82 1.87 -5.45
CA SER A 197 14.55 2.19 -6.67
C SER A 197 16.03 1.79 -6.62
N VAL A 198 16.66 1.79 -5.44
CA VAL A 198 18.06 1.36 -5.26
C VAL A 198 18.17 -0.16 -5.43
N TYR A 199 17.26 -0.94 -4.81
CA TYR A 199 17.19 -2.38 -5.00
C TYR A 199 16.87 -2.74 -6.46
N GLY A 200 15.93 -2.02 -7.07
CA GLY A 200 15.59 -2.18 -8.47
C GLY A 200 16.76 -1.89 -9.41
N ALA A 201 17.56 -0.86 -9.14
CA ALA A 201 18.74 -0.52 -9.92
C ALA A 201 19.85 -1.57 -9.78
N SER A 202 20.06 -2.11 -8.56
CA SER A 202 21.05 -3.16 -8.32
C SER A 202 20.66 -4.49 -8.98
N GLY A 203 19.37 -4.82 -8.96
CA GLY A 203 18.85 -6.11 -9.40
C GLY A 203 19.22 -7.28 -8.48
N ASP A 204 19.76 -7.01 -7.27
CA ASP A 204 20.14 -8.03 -6.31
C ASP A 204 18.92 -8.54 -5.52
N ALA A 205 18.25 -9.53 -6.07
CA ALA A 205 17.09 -10.19 -5.48
C ALA A 205 17.43 -10.85 -4.12
N SER A 206 18.67 -11.33 -3.95
CA SER A 206 19.08 -11.99 -2.70
C SER A 206 19.24 -10.98 -1.56
N ALA A 207 19.85 -9.82 -1.85
CA ALA A 207 19.96 -8.75 -0.88
C ALA A 207 18.57 -8.22 -0.49
N LEU A 208 17.69 -7.96 -1.48
CA LEU A 208 16.32 -7.52 -1.22
C LEU A 208 15.55 -8.52 -0.35
N TYR A 209 15.63 -9.82 -0.67
CA TYR A 209 14.96 -10.85 0.13
C TYR A 209 15.47 -10.85 1.58
N GLY A 210 16.79 -10.83 1.77
CA GLY A 210 17.39 -10.86 3.11
C GLY A 210 16.98 -9.66 3.96
N ASP A 211 17.01 -8.46 3.37
CA ASP A 211 16.66 -7.22 4.04
C ASP A 211 15.17 -7.18 4.41
N LEU A 212 14.27 -7.53 3.49
CA LEU A 212 12.82 -7.56 3.72
C LEU A 212 12.41 -8.67 4.70
N TYR A 213 13.04 -9.84 4.64
CA TYR A 213 12.79 -10.91 5.60
C TYR A 213 13.15 -10.48 7.03
N ASN A 214 14.31 -9.85 7.22
CA ASN A 214 14.73 -9.33 8.53
C ASN A 214 13.82 -8.20 9.02
N LEU A 215 13.37 -7.32 8.10
CA LEU A 215 12.37 -6.30 8.40
C LEU A 215 11.06 -6.93 8.87
N ALA A 216 10.53 -7.89 8.13
CA ALA A 216 9.28 -8.57 8.46
C ALA A 216 9.34 -9.28 9.81
N GLN A 217 10.45 -9.98 10.12
CA GLN A 217 10.65 -10.55 11.45
C GLN A 217 10.66 -9.50 12.55
N SER A 218 11.24 -8.33 12.29
CA SER A 218 11.25 -7.20 13.23
C SER A 218 9.85 -6.65 13.45
N LEU A 219 9.08 -6.45 12.37
CA LEU A 219 7.69 -6.00 12.42
C LEU A 219 6.80 -7.01 13.17
N ASN A 220 6.94 -8.29 12.86
CA ASN A 220 6.20 -9.36 13.54
C ASN A 220 6.53 -9.41 15.05
N THR A 221 7.80 -9.23 15.42
CA THR A 221 8.22 -9.17 16.83
C THR A 221 7.65 -7.95 17.56
N LEU A 222 7.43 -6.83 16.86
CA LEU A 222 6.73 -5.67 17.40
C LEU A 222 5.23 -5.91 17.59
N GLY A 223 4.65 -6.86 16.84
CA GLY A 223 3.23 -7.20 16.86
C GLY A 223 2.48 -6.86 15.57
N PHE A 224 3.14 -6.22 14.59
CA PHE A 224 2.54 -6.02 13.27
C PHE A 224 2.40 -7.33 12.51
N ASN A 225 1.33 -7.47 11.74
CA ASN A 225 1.06 -8.65 10.92
C ASN A 225 0.67 -8.32 9.47
N VAL A 226 0.59 -7.03 9.12
CA VAL A 226 0.39 -6.53 7.75
C VAL A 226 1.39 -5.40 7.51
N ASP A 227 2.10 -5.47 6.39
CA ASP A 227 2.84 -4.35 5.83
C ASP A 227 2.17 -3.94 4.51
N PHE A 228 1.78 -2.66 4.39
CA PHE A 228 1.28 -2.12 3.15
C PHE A 228 2.42 -1.89 2.16
N ALA A 229 3.09 -2.98 1.82
CA ALA A 229 4.21 -3.14 0.88
C ALA A 229 4.13 -4.55 0.23
N PRO A 230 4.72 -4.74 -0.96
CA PRO A 230 5.52 -3.80 -1.73
C PRO A 230 4.71 -2.89 -2.66
N VAL A 231 5.32 -1.76 -3.06
CA VAL A 231 4.85 -0.95 -4.18
C VAL A 231 5.08 -1.72 -5.48
N ALA A 232 4.00 -2.02 -6.18
CA ALA A 232 4.00 -2.75 -7.46
C ALA A 232 3.86 -1.82 -8.68
N ASP A 233 3.90 -0.51 -8.46
CA ASP A 233 3.79 0.49 -9.51
C ASP A 233 5.02 0.49 -10.40
N VAL A 234 4.83 0.62 -11.72
CA VAL A 234 5.90 0.82 -12.70
C VAL A 234 6.11 2.31 -12.90
N THR A 235 7.25 2.85 -12.50
CA THR A 235 7.53 4.30 -12.61
C THR A 235 7.98 4.69 -13.99
N THR A 236 7.67 5.93 -14.44
CA THR A 236 8.27 6.50 -15.64
C THR A 236 9.72 6.95 -15.45
N GLY A 237 10.20 7.00 -14.20
CA GLY A 237 11.50 7.57 -13.84
C GLY A 237 11.53 9.11 -13.86
N SER A 238 10.43 9.79 -14.19
CA SER A 238 10.31 11.25 -14.13
C SER A 238 10.43 11.74 -12.69
N ASP A 239 11.05 12.92 -12.49
CA ASP A 239 11.13 13.57 -11.17
C ASP A 239 9.75 13.99 -10.64
N GLU A 240 8.76 14.13 -11.51
CA GLU A 240 7.40 14.49 -11.18
C GLU A 240 6.55 13.27 -10.73
N ASN A 241 7.02 12.04 -10.99
CA ASN A 241 6.28 10.84 -10.61
C ASN A 241 6.44 10.56 -9.12
N PRO A 242 5.36 10.51 -8.33
CA PRO A 242 5.41 10.30 -6.89
C PRO A 242 5.97 8.93 -6.50
N MET A 243 5.95 7.96 -7.44
CA MET A 243 6.48 6.61 -7.21
C MET A 243 7.97 6.47 -7.55
N LYS A 244 8.66 7.52 -8.01
CA LYS A 244 10.05 7.44 -8.51
C LYS A 244 11.02 6.70 -7.59
N LEU A 245 11.00 6.99 -6.29
CA LEU A 245 11.88 6.35 -5.32
C LEU A 245 11.27 5.08 -4.71
N ARG A 246 9.95 5.00 -4.70
CA ARG A 246 9.18 3.91 -4.08
C ARG A 246 9.05 2.69 -5.00
N SER A 247 9.07 2.88 -6.32
CA SER A 247 9.03 1.80 -7.32
C SER A 247 10.40 1.19 -7.55
N PHE A 248 10.43 -0.09 -7.90
CA PHE A 248 11.67 -0.78 -8.22
C PHE A 248 12.29 -0.34 -9.55
N SER A 249 11.47 -0.09 -10.58
CA SER A 249 11.97 0.18 -11.94
C SER A 249 10.91 0.82 -12.85
N SER A 250 11.38 1.32 -14.00
CA SER A 250 10.54 1.63 -15.15
C SER A 250 10.38 0.43 -16.13
N ASP A 251 11.06 -0.67 -15.86
CA ASP A 251 10.93 -1.93 -16.59
C ASP A 251 9.95 -2.83 -15.83
N PRO A 252 8.79 -3.18 -16.44
CA PRO A 252 7.75 -4.01 -15.81
C PRO A 252 8.25 -5.37 -15.34
N GLU A 253 9.09 -6.03 -16.11
CA GLU A 253 9.64 -7.36 -15.78
C GLU A 253 10.58 -7.30 -14.58
N ARG A 254 11.37 -6.22 -14.49
CA ARG A 254 12.20 -5.98 -13.32
C ARG A 254 11.36 -5.69 -12.09
N CYS A 255 10.33 -4.87 -12.21
CA CYS A 255 9.35 -4.64 -11.14
C CYS A 255 8.72 -5.96 -10.70
N ALA A 256 8.25 -6.77 -11.63
CA ALA A 256 7.62 -8.05 -11.36
C ALA A 256 8.55 -9.00 -10.56
N SER A 257 9.81 -9.11 -11.00
CA SER A 257 10.81 -9.91 -10.28
C SER A 257 11.01 -9.45 -8.83
N MET A 258 11.20 -8.13 -8.61
CA MET A 258 11.41 -7.57 -7.27
C MET A 258 10.17 -7.65 -6.40
N VAL A 259 8.97 -7.41 -6.96
CA VAL A 259 7.69 -7.56 -6.27
C VAL A 259 7.48 -9.00 -5.80
N SER A 260 7.72 -9.98 -6.68
CA SER A 260 7.61 -11.40 -6.31
C SER A 260 8.55 -11.78 -5.17
N VAL A 261 9.80 -11.31 -5.20
CA VAL A 261 10.78 -11.50 -4.11
C VAL A 261 10.28 -10.86 -2.81
N SER A 262 9.76 -9.64 -2.89
CA SER A 262 9.27 -8.89 -1.73
C SER A 262 8.08 -9.57 -1.05
N VAL A 263 7.09 -10.04 -1.83
CA VAL A 263 5.96 -10.81 -1.29
C VAL A 263 6.43 -12.05 -0.56
N GLY A 264 7.38 -12.80 -1.17
CA GLY A 264 7.95 -13.98 -0.53
C GLY A 264 8.65 -13.65 0.79
N ALA A 265 9.53 -12.65 0.79
CA ALA A 265 10.32 -12.27 1.97
C ALA A 265 9.45 -11.78 3.14
N LEU A 266 8.46 -10.90 2.87
CA LEU A 266 7.55 -10.39 3.89
C LEU A 266 6.71 -11.51 4.50
N GLN A 267 6.12 -12.39 3.68
CA GLN A 267 5.24 -13.46 4.15
C GLN A 267 6.02 -14.59 4.84
N ASP A 268 7.22 -14.94 4.37
CA ASP A 268 8.12 -15.89 5.04
C ASP A 268 8.62 -15.32 6.40
N GLY A 269 8.73 -14.00 6.55
CA GLY A 269 9.00 -13.30 7.81
C GLY A 269 7.80 -13.15 8.74
N GLY A 270 6.61 -13.62 8.35
CA GLY A 270 5.40 -13.66 9.18
C GLY A 270 4.52 -12.41 9.10
N VAL A 271 4.65 -11.60 8.06
CA VAL A 271 3.86 -10.38 7.81
C VAL A 271 3.18 -10.46 6.46
N ALA A 272 1.89 -10.19 6.39
CA ALA A 272 1.14 -10.16 5.15
C ALA A 272 1.62 -9.02 4.24
N ALA A 273 1.91 -9.34 2.98
CA ALA A 273 2.25 -8.37 1.96
C ALA A 273 0.99 -7.79 1.29
N CYS A 274 1.04 -6.50 0.95
CA CYS A 274 0.01 -5.77 0.24
C CYS A 274 0.56 -5.12 -1.03
N LEU A 275 0.18 -5.64 -2.20
CA LEU A 275 0.54 -5.03 -3.48
C LEU A 275 -0.19 -3.70 -3.66
N LYS A 276 0.53 -2.63 -4.00
CA LYS A 276 -0.06 -1.30 -4.19
C LYS A 276 0.63 -0.50 -5.28
N HIS A 277 -0.08 0.39 -5.94
CA HIS A 277 -1.48 0.78 -5.82
C HIS A 277 -2.21 0.42 -7.10
N PHE A 278 -3.02 -0.65 -7.08
CA PHE A 278 -3.73 -1.11 -8.28
C PHE A 278 -4.69 -0.01 -8.83
N PRO A 279 -4.81 0.20 -10.14
CA PRO A 279 -4.24 -0.56 -11.26
C PRO A 279 -2.79 -0.20 -11.62
N GLY A 280 -2.11 0.64 -10.88
CA GLY A 280 -0.75 1.12 -11.06
C GLY A 280 -0.68 2.62 -11.33
N TYR A 281 0.22 3.31 -10.64
CA TYR A 281 0.40 4.75 -10.83
C TYR A 281 1.03 5.12 -12.18
N GLY A 282 1.77 4.19 -12.80
CA GLY A 282 2.27 4.26 -14.17
C GLY A 282 2.88 5.62 -14.53
N THR A 283 2.18 6.35 -15.42
CA THR A 283 2.57 7.67 -15.90
C THR A 283 1.95 8.83 -15.12
N ALA A 284 1.30 8.59 -14.00
CA ALA A 284 0.72 9.67 -13.20
C ALA A 284 1.80 10.69 -12.80
N THR A 285 1.51 11.97 -12.95
CA THR A 285 2.39 13.09 -12.61
C THR A 285 1.90 13.89 -11.41
N ALA A 286 0.79 13.46 -10.80
CA ALA A 286 0.19 14.08 -9.63
C ALA A 286 -0.07 13.02 -8.56
N ASP A 287 -0.14 13.49 -7.33
CA ASP A 287 -0.47 12.71 -6.15
C ASP A 287 -1.96 12.87 -5.83
N ASP A 288 -2.71 11.78 -5.73
CA ASP A 288 -4.15 11.76 -5.45
C ASP A 288 -4.52 12.13 -4.00
N HIS A 289 -3.53 12.29 -3.12
CA HIS A 289 -3.76 12.93 -1.81
C HIS A 289 -4.32 14.34 -1.92
N ASN A 290 -4.06 15.05 -3.01
CA ASN A 290 -4.47 16.44 -3.19
C ASN A 290 -5.73 16.63 -4.04
N GLY A 291 -6.24 15.57 -4.68
CA GLY A 291 -7.43 15.61 -5.55
C GLY A 291 -7.44 14.47 -6.56
N SER A 292 -8.47 14.45 -7.41
CA SER A 292 -8.64 13.39 -8.41
C SER A 292 -7.50 13.39 -9.43
N VAL A 293 -6.95 12.23 -9.70
CA VAL A 293 -5.89 11.98 -10.69
C VAL A 293 -6.39 10.94 -11.69
N SER A 294 -6.21 11.25 -12.99
CA SER A 294 -6.59 10.34 -14.06
C SER A 294 -5.36 9.75 -14.73
N LEU A 295 -5.40 8.45 -14.96
CA LEU A 295 -4.37 7.70 -15.67
C LEU A 295 -4.80 7.53 -17.15
N ASP A 296 -4.04 8.12 -18.07
CA ASP A 296 -4.27 7.98 -19.52
C ASP A 296 -3.61 6.69 -20.03
N ARG A 297 -4.29 5.56 -19.79
CA ARG A 297 -3.86 4.23 -20.21
C ARG A 297 -5.01 3.42 -20.77
N THR A 298 -4.78 2.78 -21.93
CA THR A 298 -5.69 1.76 -22.44
C THR A 298 -5.52 0.44 -21.68
N LEU A 299 -6.51 -0.46 -21.76
CA LEU A 299 -6.41 -1.79 -21.14
C LEU A 299 -5.17 -2.55 -21.64
N GLU A 300 -4.90 -2.52 -22.94
CA GLU A 300 -3.72 -3.17 -23.53
C GLU A 300 -2.41 -2.64 -22.93
N GLN A 301 -2.32 -1.32 -22.68
CA GLN A 301 -1.15 -0.73 -22.04
C GLN A 301 -1.02 -1.16 -20.57
N LEU A 302 -2.12 -1.21 -19.82
CA LEU A 302 -2.11 -1.73 -18.46
C LEU A 302 -1.63 -3.18 -18.40
N GLU A 303 -2.14 -4.03 -19.30
CA GLU A 303 -1.76 -5.45 -19.38
C GLU A 303 -0.27 -5.64 -19.71
N GLN A 304 0.30 -4.77 -20.54
CA GLN A 304 1.70 -4.85 -20.95
C GLN A 304 2.68 -4.21 -19.95
N THR A 305 2.19 -3.38 -19.03
CA THR A 305 3.05 -2.59 -18.14
C THR A 305 2.63 -2.74 -16.68
N GLU A 306 1.52 -2.08 -16.30
CA GLU A 306 1.12 -1.94 -14.90
C GLU A 306 0.71 -3.28 -14.27
N PHE A 307 0.02 -4.16 -15.01
CA PHE A 307 -0.45 -5.44 -14.47
C PHE A 307 0.66 -6.51 -14.34
N VAL A 308 1.80 -6.34 -14.98
CA VAL A 308 2.90 -7.32 -14.95
C VAL A 308 3.41 -7.56 -13.52
N PRO A 309 3.79 -6.53 -12.73
CA PRO A 309 4.21 -6.74 -11.35
C PRO A 309 3.07 -7.18 -10.41
N PHE A 310 1.81 -6.73 -10.65
CA PHE A 310 0.67 -7.22 -9.87
C PHE A 310 0.45 -8.72 -10.09
N SER A 311 0.49 -9.17 -11.34
CA SER A 311 0.37 -10.61 -11.66
C SER A 311 1.45 -11.43 -10.96
N ALA A 312 2.71 -10.98 -11.00
CA ALA A 312 3.81 -11.67 -10.34
C ALA A 312 3.65 -11.75 -8.80
N GLY A 313 3.15 -10.68 -8.17
CA GLY A 313 2.87 -10.67 -6.74
C GLY A 313 1.65 -11.53 -6.37
N ILE A 314 0.61 -11.56 -7.22
CA ILE A 314 -0.58 -12.42 -7.08
C ILE A 314 -0.18 -13.90 -7.19
N ASP A 315 0.61 -14.26 -8.19
CA ASP A 315 1.12 -15.62 -8.39
C ASP A 315 2.02 -16.07 -7.24
N LYS A 316 2.74 -15.12 -6.61
CA LYS A 316 3.53 -15.40 -5.39
C LYS A 316 2.65 -15.59 -4.15
N GLY A 317 1.36 -15.24 -4.22
CA GLY A 317 0.38 -15.45 -3.16
C GLY A 317 0.26 -14.28 -2.19
N ALA A 318 0.35 -13.04 -2.66
CA ALA A 318 0.11 -11.86 -1.84
C ALA A 318 -1.25 -11.93 -1.12
N TYR A 319 -1.30 -11.52 0.15
CA TYR A 319 -2.53 -11.54 0.94
C TYR A 319 -3.44 -10.35 0.69
N PHE A 320 -2.87 -9.21 0.29
CA PHE A 320 -3.64 -7.99 0.01
C PHE A 320 -3.28 -7.40 -1.34
N VAL A 321 -4.27 -6.76 -1.97
CA VAL A 321 -4.07 -5.78 -3.04
C VAL A 321 -4.81 -4.51 -2.63
N MET A 322 -4.08 -3.39 -2.57
CA MET A 322 -4.63 -2.06 -2.34
C MET A 322 -4.96 -1.42 -3.68
N VAL A 323 -6.20 -0.94 -3.80
CA VAL A 323 -6.71 -0.26 -5.00
C VAL A 323 -6.70 1.24 -4.76
N SER A 324 -6.03 1.98 -5.65
CA SER A 324 -5.89 3.44 -5.59
C SER A 324 -7.19 4.17 -5.92
N HIS A 325 -7.15 5.49 -5.74
CA HIS A 325 -8.25 6.39 -6.14
C HIS A 325 -8.04 7.01 -7.53
N LEU A 326 -7.10 6.50 -8.31
CA LEU A 326 -6.91 6.91 -9.70
C LEU A 326 -8.13 6.56 -10.55
N SER A 327 -8.52 7.42 -11.48
CA SER A 327 -9.45 7.05 -12.53
C SER A 327 -8.73 6.57 -13.79
N VAL A 328 -9.34 5.68 -14.57
CA VAL A 328 -8.80 5.18 -15.84
C VAL A 328 -9.88 5.24 -16.93
N PRO A 329 -10.23 6.45 -17.41
CA PRO A 329 -11.40 6.65 -18.29
C PRO A 329 -11.36 5.86 -19.59
N ALA A 330 -10.18 5.61 -20.14
CA ALA A 330 -10.04 4.79 -21.35
C ALA A 330 -10.43 3.31 -21.13
N VAL A 331 -10.51 2.85 -19.88
CA VAL A 331 -10.89 1.48 -19.49
C VAL A 331 -12.31 1.43 -18.93
N THR A 332 -12.66 2.39 -18.08
CA THR A 332 -13.95 2.42 -17.37
C THR A 332 -15.05 3.13 -18.16
N GLY A 333 -14.67 4.08 -19.04
CA GLY A 333 -15.58 4.93 -19.78
C GLY A 333 -16.01 6.20 -19.04
N ASP A 334 -15.56 6.39 -17.79
CA ASP A 334 -15.83 7.55 -16.94
C ASP A 334 -14.67 7.80 -15.96
N ASP A 335 -14.78 8.85 -15.14
CA ASP A 335 -13.78 9.26 -14.14
C ASP A 335 -14.00 8.60 -12.75
N THR A 336 -14.72 7.49 -12.67
CA THR A 336 -14.92 6.76 -11.41
C THR A 336 -13.56 6.30 -10.86
N PRO A 337 -13.24 6.57 -9.57
CA PRO A 337 -12.04 6.07 -8.92
C PRO A 337 -11.93 4.54 -8.98
N ALA A 338 -10.72 4.03 -9.09
CA ALA A 338 -10.46 2.61 -9.31
C ALA A 338 -11.05 1.72 -8.20
N ASP A 339 -10.93 2.13 -6.94
CA ASP A 339 -11.49 1.42 -5.79
C ASP A 339 -13.03 1.41 -5.74
N LEU A 340 -13.69 2.32 -6.48
CA LEU A 340 -15.14 2.39 -6.62
C LEU A 340 -15.65 1.77 -7.93
N SER A 341 -14.77 1.27 -8.79
CA SER A 341 -15.07 0.76 -10.13
C SER A 341 -15.19 -0.78 -10.15
N GLU A 342 -16.40 -1.29 -10.38
CA GLU A 342 -16.62 -2.74 -10.58
C GLU A 342 -15.77 -3.28 -11.74
N LYS A 343 -15.57 -2.49 -12.80
CA LYS A 343 -14.72 -2.84 -13.94
C LYS A 343 -13.28 -3.13 -13.51
N LEU A 344 -12.68 -2.29 -12.69
CA LEU A 344 -11.30 -2.45 -12.26
C LEU A 344 -11.16 -3.52 -11.17
N VAL A 345 -12.03 -3.48 -10.16
CA VAL A 345 -11.92 -4.41 -9.01
C VAL A 345 -12.43 -5.80 -9.36
N THR A 346 -13.67 -5.92 -9.83
CA THR A 346 -14.26 -7.24 -10.06
C THR A 346 -13.84 -7.84 -11.39
N GLU A 347 -13.98 -7.10 -12.52
CA GLU A 347 -13.70 -7.71 -13.81
C GLU A 347 -12.20 -7.90 -14.05
N LEU A 348 -11.37 -6.88 -13.76
CA LEU A 348 -9.94 -6.98 -14.05
C LEU A 348 -9.15 -7.64 -12.91
N LEU A 349 -9.21 -7.12 -11.68
CA LEU A 349 -8.39 -7.68 -10.60
C LEU A 349 -8.85 -9.07 -10.18
N ARG A 350 -10.17 -9.29 -9.98
CA ARG A 350 -10.68 -10.60 -9.55
C ARG A 350 -10.74 -11.62 -10.67
N ASN A 351 -11.35 -11.24 -11.81
CA ASN A 351 -11.67 -12.23 -12.85
C ASN A 351 -10.53 -12.40 -13.86
N THR A 352 -9.83 -11.32 -14.26
CA THR A 352 -8.74 -11.40 -15.24
C THR A 352 -7.40 -11.74 -14.58
N LEU A 353 -7.01 -11.04 -13.50
CA LEU A 353 -5.78 -11.32 -12.76
C LEU A 353 -5.94 -12.42 -11.70
N HIS A 354 -7.12 -12.95 -11.51
CA HIS A 354 -7.45 -14.09 -10.62
C HIS A 354 -7.11 -13.88 -9.15
N PHE A 355 -7.07 -12.63 -8.66
CA PHE A 355 -6.80 -12.36 -7.26
C PHE A 355 -7.95 -12.81 -6.34
N GLN A 356 -7.70 -13.71 -5.40
CA GLN A 356 -8.71 -14.32 -4.54
C GLN A 356 -8.66 -13.90 -3.08
N ASN A 357 -7.56 -13.24 -2.64
CA ASN A 357 -7.41 -12.78 -1.26
C ASN A 357 -8.04 -11.38 -1.06
N ILE A 358 -7.62 -10.62 -0.08
CA ILE A 358 -8.26 -9.39 0.36
C ILE A 358 -7.95 -8.23 -0.60
N VAL A 359 -8.98 -7.62 -1.17
CA VAL A 359 -8.88 -6.30 -1.82
C VAL A 359 -9.25 -5.23 -0.79
N ILE A 360 -8.35 -4.27 -0.61
CA ILE A 360 -8.54 -3.13 0.28
C ILE A 360 -8.47 -1.82 -0.53
N THR A 361 -9.23 -0.79 -0.15
CA THR A 361 -9.07 0.54 -0.76
C THR A 361 -7.76 1.17 -0.33
N ASP A 362 -7.26 2.16 -1.05
CA ASP A 362 -6.38 3.16 -0.44
C ASP A 362 -7.16 3.98 0.59
N ALA A 363 -6.49 4.85 1.34
CA ALA A 363 -7.10 5.58 2.45
C ALA A 363 -8.19 6.54 1.98
N GLN A 364 -9.46 6.25 2.29
CA GLN A 364 -10.60 7.03 1.80
C GLN A 364 -10.73 8.44 2.40
N ASN A 365 -9.90 8.80 3.37
CA ASN A 365 -9.76 10.19 3.83
C ASN A 365 -8.82 11.03 2.95
N MET A 366 -8.24 10.47 1.88
CA MET A 366 -7.47 11.22 0.89
C MET A 366 -8.36 12.15 0.07
N GLY A 367 -7.77 13.26 -0.40
CA GLY A 367 -8.52 14.34 -1.07
C GLY A 367 -9.27 13.90 -2.32
N SER A 368 -8.79 12.92 -3.04
CA SER A 368 -9.46 12.33 -4.22
C SER A 368 -10.85 11.78 -3.90
N ILE A 369 -11.06 11.19 -2.73
CA ILE A 369 -12.33 10.64 -2.26
C ILE A 369 -13.06 11.67 -1.37
N ALA A 370 -12.41 12.13 -0.29
CA ALA A 370 -13.06 12.93 0.74
C ALA A 370 -13.66 14.28 0.26
N GLN A 371 -13.18 14.80 -0.88
CA GLN A 371 -13.74 16.03 -1.49
C GLN A 371 -14.96 15.77 -2.39
N ASN A 372 -15.16 14.51 -2.83
CA ASN A 372 -16.15 14.18 -3.86
C ASN A 372 -17.26 13.23 -3.37
N TYR A 373 -17.02 12.50 -2.29
CA TYR A 373 -17.94 11.48 -1.75
C TYR A 373 -18.08 11.66 -0.24
N THR A 374 -19.26 11.37 0.29
CA THR A 374 -19.43 11.12 1.72
C THR A 374 -18.81 9.77 2.08
N SER A 375 -18.48 9.56 3.35
CA SER A 375 -17.94 8.27 3.81
C SER A 375 -18.89 7.11 3.55
N ALA A 376 -20.20 7.35 3.66
CA ALA A 376 -21.24 6.38 3.33
C ALA A 376 -21.22 6.01 1.84
N GLU A 377 -21.19 7.01 0.95
CA GLU A 377 -21.18 6.78 -0.51
C GLU A 377 -19.92 6.02 -0.94
N ALA A 378 -18.74 6.45 -0.45
CA ALA A 378 -17.46 5.82 -0.80
C ALA A 378 -17.39 4.36 -0.34
N ALA A 379 -17.73 4.08 0.92
CA ALA A 379 -17.71 2.72 1.47
C ALA A 379 -18.68 1.79 0.73
N VAL A 380 -19.92 2.23 0.47
CA VAL A 380 -20.92 1.45 -0.25
C VAL A 380 -20.48 1.19 -1.69
N ALA A 381 -19.94 2.20 -2.38
CA ALA A 381 -19.48 2.06 -3.76
C ALA A 381 -18.29 1.09 -3.85
N ALA A 382 -17.29 1.19 -2.95
CA ALA A 382 -16.16 0.28 -2.89
C ALA A 382 -16.59 -1.18 -2.68
N LEU A 383 -17.48 -1.42 -1.70
CA LEU A 383 -18.02 -2.76 -1.46
C LEU A 383 -18.81 -3.30 -2.66
N ARG A 384 -19.59 -2.47 -3.35
CA ARG A 384 -20.28 -2.86 -4.60
C ARG A 384 -19.29 -3.21 -5.71
N ALA A 385 -18.23 -2.44 -5.84
CA ALA A 385 -17.17 -2.69 -6.82
C ALA A 385 -16.44 -4.03 -6.61
N GLY A 386 -16.47 -4.61 -5.41
CA GLY A 386 -15.82 -5.89 -5.11
C GLY A 386 -14.69 -5.82 -4.08
N VAL A 387 -14.44 -4.65 -3.50
CA VAL A 387 -13.49 -4.44 -2.40
C VAL A 387 -13.96 -5.17 -1.14
N ASP A 388 -13.05 -5.74 -0.36
CA ASP A 388 -13.37 -6.46 0.88
C ASP A 388 -13.21 -5.59 2.13
N MET A 389 -12.24 -4.69 2.13
CA MET A 389 -11.99 -3.80 3.26
C MET A 389 -11.86 -2.35 2.83
N VAL A 390 -12.40 -1.45 3.63
CA VAL A 390 -12.31 0.00 3.47
C VAL A 390 -11.24 0.52 4.42
N LEU A 391 -10.18 1.13 3.87
CA LEU A 391 -9.11 1.73 4.66
C LEU A 391 -9.46 3.18 4.99
N MET A 392 -9.43 3.52 6.28
CA MET A 392 -9.51 4.88 6.82
C MET A 392 -10.62 5.76 6.17
N PRO A 393 -11.90 5.36 6.26
CA PRO A 393 -12.97 6.29 5.86
C PRO A 393 -12.83 7.60 6.64
N GLN A 394 -13.21 8.73 6.04
CA GLN A 394 -13.11 10.04 6.69
C GLN A 394 -13.92 10.11 7.99
N ASP A 395 -15.12 9.55 7.97
CA ASP A 395 -15.97 9.36 9.14
C ASP A 395 -16.38 7.88 9.21
N LEU A 396 -15.83 7.18 10.21
CA LEU A 396 -16.03 5.74 10.40
C LEU A 396 -17.49 5.40 10.69
N GLN A 397 -18.17 6.21 11.50
CA GLN A 397 -19.57 5.94 11.85
C GLN A 397 -20.49 6.17 10.66
N GLU A 398 -20.29 7.25 9.90
CA GLU A 398 -21.03 7.50 8.66
C GLU A 398 -20.85 6.38 7.63
N ALA A 399 -19.62 5.87 7.46
CA ALA A 399 -19.34 4.75 6.57
C ALA A 399 -20.07 3.48 7.01
N TYR A 400 -20.00 3.14 8.30
CA TYR A 400 -20.70 1.98 8.88
C TYR A 400 -22.22 2.09 8.72
N ASP A 401 -22.80 3.23 9.06
CA ASP A 401 -24.25 3.49 8.95
C ASP A 401 -24.71 3.41 7.47
N GLY A 402 -23.89 3.93 6.56
CA GLY A 402 -24.11 3.85 5.12
C GLY A 402 -24.19 2.41 4.61
N VAL A 403 -23.23 1.56 5.02
CA VAL A 403 -23.20 0.13 4.65
C VAL A 403 -24.40 -0.61 5.26
N THR A 404 -24.72 -0.35 6.53
CA THR A 404 -25.90 -0.92 7.20
C THR A 404 -27.18 -0.58 6.46
N LYS A 405 -27.34 0.68 6.10
CA LYS A 405 -28.49 1.15 5.33
C LYS A 405 -28.55 0.51 3.94
N ALA A 406 -27.41 0.38 3.26
CA ALA A 406 -27.33 -0.23 1.93
C ALA A 406 -27.80 -1.69 1.93
N ILE A 407 -27.54 -2.43 3.02
CA ILE A 407 -28.06 -3.81 3.19
C ILE A 407 -29.58 -3.76 3.42
N ALA A 408 -30.06 -2.90 4.30
CA ALA A 408 -31.50 -2.76 4.57
C ALA A 408 -32.30 -2.38 3.32
N ASP A 409 -31.72 -1.57 2.44
CA ASP A 409 -32.31 -1.13 1.18
C ASP A 409 -32.13 -2.16 0.04
N GLY A 410 -31.38 -3.26 0.26
CA GLY A 410 -31.10 -4.28 -0.76
C GLY A 410 -30.08 -3.85 -1.83
N VAL A 411 -29.33 -2.78 -1.60
CA VAL A 411 -28.24 -2.30 -2.47
C VAL A 411 -27.00 -3.19 -2.33
N LEU A 412 -26.73 -3.64 -1.10
CA LEU A 412 -25.76 -4.69 -0.77
C LEU A 412 -26.51 -5.91 -0.22
N THR A 413 -26.00 -7.10 -0.42
CA THR A 413 -26.55 -8.33 0.13
C THR A 413 -25.67 -8.88 1.25
N GLU A 414 -26.25 -9.59 2.21
CA GLU A 414 -25.45 -10.28 3.25
C GLU A 414 -24.47 -11.27 2.61
N ASP A 415 -24.85 -11.99 1.55
CA ASP A 415 -23.94 -12.87 0.79
C ASP A 415 -22.70 -12.12 0.26
N ARG A 416 -22.87 -10.84 -0.15
CA ARG A 416 -21.74 -10.02 -0.58
C ARG A 416 -20.79 -9.70 0.59
N ILE A 417 -21.37 -9.42 1.75
CA ILE A 417 -20.61 -9.19 2.99
C ILE A 417 -19.92 -10.48 3.43
N ASP A 418 -20.63 -11.58 3.47
CA ASP A 418 -20.12 -12.89 3.88
C ASP A 418 -18.91 -13.33 3.05
N ARG A 419 -18.94 -13.10 1.72
CA ARG A 419 -17.79 -13.37 0.86
C ARG A 419 -16.55 -12.55 1.24
N SER A 420 -16.71 -11.29 1.61
CA SER A 420 -15.59 -10.46 2.07
C SER A 420 -15.07 -10.91 3.43
N VAL A 421 -15.97 -11.13 4.38
CA VAL A 421 -15.58 -11.59 5.73
C VAL A 421 -14.91 -12.95 5.66
N LEU A 422 -15.37 -13.86 4.80
CA LEU A 422 -14.73 -15.16 4.61
C LEU A 422 -13.26 -15.03 4.13
N ARG A 423 -12.96 -14.11 3.20
CA ARG A 423 -11.58 -13.84 2.78
C ARG A 423 -10.75 -13.27 3.94
N ILE A 424 -11.31 -12.33 4.69
CA ILE A 424 -10.68 -11.73 5.87
C ILE A 424 -10.33 -12.81 6.90
N LEU A 425 -11.29 -13.67 7.24
CA LEU A 425 -11.10 -14.75 8.19
C LEU A 425 -10.05 -15.76 7.71
N ASN A 426 -10.07 -16.13 6.43
CA ASN A 426 -9.08 -17.04 5.85
C ASN A 426 -7.65 -16.49 5.99
N VAL A 427 -7.43 -15.22 5.66
CA VAL A 427 -6.10 -14.60 5.82
C VAL A 427 -5.71 -14.48 7.30
N LYS A 428 -6.65 -14.13 8.19
CA LYS A 428 -6.39 -14.13 9.64
C LYS A 428 -5.97 -15.51 10.16
N ILE A 429 -6.61 -16.58 9.69
CA ILE A 429 -6.25 -17.96 10.05
C ILE A 429 -4.86 -18.31 9.50
N GLN A 430 -4.55 -17.98 8.25
CA GLN A 430 -3.24 -18.23 7.64
C GLN A 430 -2.11 -17.50 8.34
N LEU A 431 -2.36 -16.31 8.91
CA LEU A 431 -1.43 -15.56 9.74
C LEU A 431 -1.38 -16.04 11.21
N GLY A 432 -2.16 -17.06 11.58
CA GLY A 432 -2.22 -17.55 12.95
C GLY A 432 -2.88 -16.58 13.95
N LEU A 433 -3.67 -15.62 13.46
CA LEU A 433 -4.42 -14.69 14.32
C LEU A 433 -5.66 -15.33 14.91
N LEU A 434 -6.20 -16.35 14.25
CA LEU A 434 -7.36 -17.14 14.67
C LEU A 434 -7.01 -18.62 14.53
N SER A 435 -7.11 -19.36 15.64
CA SER A 435 -6.85 -20.83 15.69
C SER A 435 -8.07 -21.64 16.11
N GLU A 436 -9.07 -21.00 16.66
CA GLU A 436 -10.33 -21.60 17.15
C GLU A 436 -11.48 -20.60 16.92
N ALA A 437 -12.69 -21.11 16.85
CA ALA A 437 -13.86 -20.25 16.80
C ALA A 437 -13.96 -19.49 18.15
N PRO A 438 -14.07 -18.14 18.13
CA PRO A 438 -14.25 -17.38 19.35
C PRO A 438 -15.54 -17.82 20.06
N GLN A 439 -15.53 -17.79 21.40
CA GLN A 439 -16.73 -18.07 22.18
C GLN A 439 -17.85 -17.08 21.76
N PRO A 440 -19.12 -17.52 21.68
CA PRO A 440 -20.23 -16.61 21.41
C PRO A 440 -20.22 -15.44 22.39
N ALA A 441 -20.58 -14.26 21.92
CA ALA A 441 -20.85 -13.14 22.81
C ALA A 441 -22.02 -13.50 23.73
N GLU A 442 -21.87 -13.33 25.05
CA GLU A 442 -22.93 -13.54 26.04
C GLU A 442 -24.02 -12.44 25.96
#